data_0b460945a03e6c412e8d055239dafbdc
#
_entry.id   0b460945a03e6c412e8d055239dafbdc
#
_cell.length_a   1.000
_cell.length_b   1.000
_cell.length_c   1.000
_cell.angle_alpha   90.00
_cell.angle_beta   90.00
_cell.angle_gamma   90.00
#
_symmetry.space_group_name_H-M   'P 1'
#
loop_
_entity.id
_entity.type
_entity.pdbx_description
1 polymer ?
#
loop_
_entity_poly.entity_id
_entity_poly.type
_entity_poly.pdbx_seq_one_letter_code
_entity_poly.pdbx_strand_id
1 'polypeptide(L)'
;MLTRRPPFVQEGNDRIMMQDGFSAPVDSVPRPRFSSACAMVGRHVMDFSDNGDGTLTAVRCIDRQADDLDIQFEAGAACPVVAIAPRAFEGCAALRRVILPESLRQIGEMAFSGCAHLRTLVIPGGVQRVGTLAFAKCSQMERVRIEPGVAQLGPSCFSKCAALKRVEIPASVAQIGGGAFFGCSKELKLYGAEGVPAQQYARLNGLAFDSQSWKEDEELVLREEEDGTLTVMGARQAAPHRIEIPTEICGRRVAAIAPKAFFANGTLEQLVVGGGVREIGESAFFGCRQLVSVSFERGLECLRDSAFAGCESLTQVTLPWGTGAVGRMAFFGCTRLSFVKMPTTTRVSDFAFDGCAPGIRVFGGVYAGRMAANPAGE
;
A
#
# COMPACT_ATOMS: atom_id res chain seq x y z
N MET A 1 36.46 -24.97 57.45
CA MET A 1 35.27 -24.26 57.93
C MET A 1 34.27 -24.21 56.72
N LEU A 2 33.17 -24.82 56.97
CA LEU A 2 32.06 -25.14 56.04
C LEU A 2 31.29 -23.93 55.68
N THR A 3 31.06 -23.71 54.38
CA THR A 3 30.03 -22.82 53.90
C THR A 3 29.01 -23.62 53.09
N ARG A 4 27.82 -23.66 53.63
CA ARG A 4 26.63 -24.33 53.12
C ARG A 4 26.06 -23.61 51.89
N ARG A 5 25.76 -24.38 50.85
CA ARG A 5 24.82 -24.02 49.78
C ARG A 5 23.39 -24.20 50.30
N PRO A 6 22.42 -23.34 49.96
CA PRO A 6 20.99 -23.62 50.14
C PRO A 6 20.45 -24.51 49.03
N PRO A 7 19.38 -25.26 49.29
CA PRO A 7 18.92 -26.35 48.41
C PRO A 7 18.04 -25.88 47.25
N PHE A 8 18.14 -26.64 46.19
CA PHE A 8 17.16 -26.68 45.11
C PHE A 8 15.78 -27.06 45.65
N VAL A 9 14.76 -26.28 45.34
CA VAL A 9 13.36 -26.69 45.40
C VAL A 9 12.85 -26.80 43.97
N GLN A 10 12.57 -28.03 43.60
CA GLN A 10 11.81 -28.45 42.44
C GLN A 10 10.38 -28.63 42.91
N GLU A 11 9.44 -28.00 42.24
CA GLU A 11 7.97 -28.20 42.23
C GLU A 11 7.35 -26.93 41.68
N GLY A 12 6.39 -26.92 40.76
CA GLY A 12 5.47 -27.93 40.33
C GLY A 12 4.79 -27.44 39.05
N ASN A 13 4.34 -28.39 38.31
CA ASN A 13 3.43 -28.22 37.15
C ASN A 13 2.13 -27.54 37.58
N ASP A 14 1.95 -26.27 37.26
CA ASP A 14 0.62 -25.67 37.24
C ASP A 14 0.14 -25.52 35.78
N ARG A 15 -0.59 -26.54 35.37
CA ARG A 15 -1.55 -26.48 34.30
C ARG A 15 -2.61 -25.45 34.68
N ILE A 16 -2.57 -24.29 34.05
CA ILE A 16 -3.73 -23.39 34.01
C ILE A 16 -4.73 -24.05 33.05
N MET A 17 -5.72 -24.70 33.65
CA MET A 17 -6.92 -25.17 32.99
C MET A 17 -7.68 -23.91 32.50
N MET A 18 -7.69 -23.70 31.22
CA MET A 18 -8.66 -22.80 30.58
C MET A 18 -10.03 -23.45 30.75
N GLN A 19 -10.87 -22.89 31.58
CA GLN A 19 -12.27 -23.26 31.65
C GLN A 19 -12.95 -22.90 30.33
N ASP A 20 -13.44 -23.93 29.66
CA ASP A 20 -14.38 -23.85 28.55
C ASP A 20 -15.67 -23.18 29.04
N GLY A 21 -16.16 -22.25 28.23
CA GLY A 21 -17.52 -21.81 28.38
C GLY A 21 -17.75 -20.32 28.11
N PHE A 22 -17.78 -19.95 26.85
CA PHE A 22 -18.71 -18.95 26.33
C PHE A 22 -18.67 -19.00 24.77
N SER A 23 -19.36 -19.97 24.21
CA SER A 23 -19.82 -19.89 22.84
C SER A 23 -21.10 -19.05 22.84
N ALA A 24 -20.94 -17.75 22.65
CA ALA A 24 -22.08 -16.91 22.26
C ALA A 24 -22.38 -17.16 20.76
N PRO A 25 -23.65 -17.29 20.38
CA PRO A 25 -24.02 -17.49 19.00
C PRO A 25 -23.61 -16.27 18.16
N VAL A 26 -23.01 -16.54 17.00
CA VAL A 26 -22.45 -15.54 16.07
C VAL A 26 -23.52 -14.67 15.37
N ASP A 27 -24.80 -14.85 15.73
CA ASP A 27 -25.95 -14.24 15.03
C ASP A 27 -26.54 -12.95 15.65
N SER A 28 -25.88 -12.33 16.61
CA SER A 28 -26.43 -11.15 17.28
C SER A 28 -25.66 -9.82 17.11
N VAL A 29 -24.82 -9.71 16.07
CA VAL A 29 -24.29 -8.40 15.71
C VAL A 29 -25.36 -7.67 14.88
N PRO A 30 -25.91 -6.53 15.35
CA PRO A 30 -26.89 -5.79 14.59
C PRO A 30 -26.28 -5.38 13.24
N ARG A 31 -26.97 -5.72 12.15
CA ARG A 31 -26.56 -5.28 10.80
C ARG A 31 -26.50 -3.76 10.79
N PRO A 32 -25.38 -3.14 10.40
CA PRO A 32 -25.29 -1.69 10.36
C PRO A 32 -26.36 -1.14 9.41
N ARG A 33 -27.16 -0.19 9.88
CA ARG A 33 -28.10 0.56 9.05
C ARG A 33 -27.29 1.57 8.27
N PHE A 34 -27.05 1.29 6.99
CA PHE A 34 -26.44 2.26 6.08
C PHE A 34 -27.38 3.45 5.89
N SER A 35 -26.89 4.66 6.11
CA SER A 35 -27.60 5.85 5.63
C SER A 35 -27.56 5.82 4.09
N SER A 36 -28.67 6.17 3.45
CA SER A 36 -28.90 6.05 2.01
C SER A 36 -27.99 6.91 1.11
N ALA A 37 -26.93 7.51 1.65
CA ALA A 37 -25.99 8.37 0.93
C ALA A 37 -24.71 7.67 0.43
N CYS A 38 -24.41 6.47 0.90
CA CYS A 38 -23.28 5.66 0.41
C CYS A 38 -23.79 4.52 -0.49
N ALA A 39 -24.09 4.83 -1.74
CA ALA A 39 -24.39 3.79 -2.74
C ALA A 39 -23.12 2.99 -3.03
N MET A 40 -23.10 1.72 -2.62
CA MET A 40 -22.02 0.78 -2.90
C MET A 40 -21.99 0.45 -4.38
N VAL A 41 -20.93 0.84 -5.08
CA VAL A 41 -20.69 0.48 -6.48
C VAL A 41 -19.44 -0.40 -6.50
N GLY A 42 -19.62 -1.73 -6.44
CA GLY A 42 -18.48 -2.66 -6.56
C GLY A 42 -18.82 -4.06 -6.05
N ARG A 43 -17.91 -5.03 -6.24
CA ARG A 43 -17.93 -6.30 -5.51
C ARG A 43 -17.90 -5.97 -4.02
N HIS A 44 -18.79 -6.60 -3.25
CA HIS A 44 -18.85 -6.41 -1.80
C HIS A 44 -17.66 -7.12 -1.14
N VAL A 45 -16.48 -6.49 -1.20
CA VAL A 45 -15.22 -7.08 -0.72
C VAL A 45 -15.07 -6.90 0.79
N MET A 46 -15.67 -5.84 1.36
CA MET A 46 -15.54 -5.52 2.78
C MET A 46 -16.76 -4.76 3.34
N ASP A 47 -16.94 -4.89 4.66
CA ASP A 47 -17.94 -4.15 5.41
C ASP A 47 -17.35 -2.88 6.03
N PHE A 48 -18.17 -1.82 6.05
CA PHE A 48 -17.87 -0.57 6.72
C PHE A 48 -18.93 -0.25 7.77
N SER A 49 -18.53 0.43 8.84
CA SER A 49 -19.44 1.03 9.83
C SER A 49 -19.40 2.55 9.68
N ASP A 50 -20.57 3.16 9.63
CA ASP A 50 -20.72 4.62 9.71
C ASP A 50 -20.46 5.08 11.15
N ASN A 51 -19.55 6.05 11.32
CA ASN A 51 -19.20 6.61 12.63
C ASN A 51 -20.19 7.71 13.08
N GLY A 52 -21.13 8.11 12.20
CA GLY A 52 -22.13 9.14 12.49
C GLY A 52 -21.63 10.58 12.32
N ASP A 53 -20.38 10.78 11.93
CA ASP A 53 -19.74 12.08 11.68
C ASP A 53 -19.35 12.28 10.20
N GLY A 54 -19.88 11.42 9.31
CA GLY A 54 -19.54 11.41 7.90
C GLY A 54 -18.25 10.64 7.57
N THR A 55 -17.69 9.94 8.53
CA THR A 55 -16.52 9.07 8.35
C THR A 55 -16.88 7.59 8.51
N LEU A 56 -15.99 6.69 8.03
CA LEU A 56 -16.19 5.25 8.07
C LEU A 56 -15.08 4.53 8.84
N THR A 57 -15.45 3.40 9.42
CA THR A 57 -14.53 2.38 9.93
C THR A 57 -14.61 1.13 9.07
N ALA A 58 -13.49 0.64 8.54
CA ALA A 58 -13.40 -0.67 7.88
C ALA A 58 -13.49 -1.78 8.92
N VAL A 59 -14.56 -2.59 8.86
CA VAL A 59 -14.90 -3.53 9.95
C VAL A 59 -14.46 -4.95 9.64
N ARG A 60 -14.68 -5.40 8.40
CA ARG A 60 -14.44 -6.81 8.06
C ARG A 60 -14.22 -7.00 6.57
N CYS A 61 -13.21 -7.80 6.22
CA CYS A 61 -13.04 -8.32 4.88
C CYS A 61 -14.01 -9.50 4.64
N ILE A 62 -14.83 -9.40 3.60
CA ILE A 62 -15.80 -10.43 3.21
C ILE A 62 -15.16 -11.38 2.20
N ASP A 63 -14.54 -10.84 1.16
CA ASP A 63 -13.84 -11.62 0.15
C ASP A 63 -12.38 -11.91 0.58
N ARG A 64 -12.19 -13.02 1.26
CA ARG A 64 -10.85 -13.46 1.72
C ARG A 64 -9.92 -13.91 0.59
N GLN A 65 -10.43 -13.97 -0.65
CA GLN A 65 -9.64 -14.28 -1.84
C GLN A 65 -9.18 -13.02 -2.60
N ALA A 66 -9.58 -11.83 -2.12
CA ALA A 66 -9.10 -10.58 -2.66
C ALA A 66 -7.57 -10.51 -2.51
N ASP A 67 -6.85 -10.30 -3.60
CA ASP A 67 -5.40 -10.22 -3.65
C ASP A 67 -4.87 -8.78 -3.66
N ASP A 68 -5.67 -7.83 -4.13
CA ASP A 68 -5.38 -6.40 -4.14
C ASP A 68 -6.58 -5.62 -3.58
N LEU A 69 -6.33 -4.72 -2.65
CA LEU A 69 -7.37 -4.00 -1.92
C LEU A 69 -7.00 -2.53 -1.74
N ASP A 70 -7.83 -1.64 -2.30
CA ASP A 70 -7.82 -0.22 -1.99
C ASP A 70 -9.01 0.10 -1.07
N ILE A 71 -8.71 0.33 0.21
CA ILE A 71 -9.75 0.49 1.25
C ILE A 71 -10.61 1.73 0.99
N GLN A 72 -10.05 2.83 0.51
CA GLN A 72 -10.84 4.03 0.22
C GLN A 72 -11.71 3.86 -1.02
N PHE A 73 -11.23 3.11 -2.00
CA PHE A 73 -11.98 2.79 -3.20
C PHE A 73 -13.23 1.96 -2.87
N GLU A 74 -13.08 0.95 -2.03
CA GLU A 74 -14.19 0.09 -1.59
C GLU A 74 -15.25 0.86 -0.77
N ALA A 75 -14.83 1.88 -0.02
CA ALA A 75 -15.71 2.77 0.75
C ALA A 75 -16.44 3.81 -0.11
N GLY A 76 -15.94 4.07 -1.34
CA GLY A 76 -16.39 5.16 -2.19
C GLY A 76 -15.78 6.52 -1.79
N ALA A 77 -15.84 7.48 -2.71
CA ALA A 77 -15.15 8.77 -2.55
C ALA A 77 -15.82 9.74 -1.57
N ALA A 78 -17.09 9.49 -1.18
CA ALA A 78 -17.89 10.44 -0.41
C ALA A 78 -17.59 10.43 1.09
N CYS A 79 -17.18 9.29 1.65
CA CYS A 79 -16.98 9.10 3.08
C CYS A 79 -15.55 8.62 3.36
N PRO A 80 -14.69 9.43 4.01
CA PRO A 80 -13.34 9.03 4.31
C PRO A 80 -13.29 7.89 5.34
N VAL A 81 -12.43 6.90 5.09
CA VAL A 81 -12.17 5.82 6.06
C VAL A 81 -11.10 6.29 7.03
N VAL A 82 -11.45 6.40 8.29
CA VAL A 82 -10.56 6.92 9.34
C VAL A 82 -10.02 5.85 10.28
N ALA A 83 -10.62 4.66 10.31
CA ALA A 83 -10.17 3.57 11.17
C ALA A 83 -10.31 2.20 10.50
N ILE A 84 -9.45 1.28 10.90
CA ILE A 84 -9.57 -0.14 10.62
C ILE A 84 -9.84 -0.83 11.95
N ALA A 85 -10.94 -1.57 12.03
CA ALA A 85 -11.36 -2.25 13.23
C ALA A 85 -10.38 -3.38 13.62
N PRO A 86 -10.37 -3.79 14.90
CA PRO A 86 -9.63 -4.97 15.29
C PRO A 86 -10.01 -6.20 14.46
N ARG A 87 -9.00 -6.96 13.99
CA ARG A 87 -9.14 -8.21 13.22
C ARG A 87 -9.87 -8.08 11.87
N ALA A 88 -10.05 -6.86 11.34
CA ALA A 88 -10.81 -6.63 10.12
C ALA A 88 -10.35 -7.48 8.92
N PHE A 89 -9.06 -7.70 8.78
CA PHE A 89 -8.43 -8.48 7.71
C PHE A 89 -7.63 -9.67 8.26
N GLU A 90 -7.90 -10.11 9.49
CA GLU A 90 -7.18 -11.22 10.10
C GLU A 90 -7.30 -12.48 9.24
N GLY A 91 -6.15 -13.07 8.86
CA GLY A 91 -6.08 -14.29 8.07
C GLY A 91 -6.49 -14.14 6.60
N CYS A 92 -6.54 -12.92 6.03
CA CYS A 92 -6.69 -12.71 4.59
C CYS A 92 -5.39 -13.09 3.89
N ALA A 93 -5.13 -14.42 3.79
CA ALA A 93 -3.87 -14.94 3.29
C ALA A 93 -3.63 -14.64 1.80
N ALA A 94 -4.70 -14.49 0.99
CA ALA A 94 -4.59 -14.16 -0.42
C ALA A 94 -4.13 -12.72 -0.66
N LEU A 95 -4.31 -11.83 0.31
CA LEU A 95 -4.02 -10.40 0.17
C LEU A 95 -2.52 -10.15 -0.07
N ARG A 96 -2.19 -9.68 -1.27
CA ARG A 96 -0.82 -9.36 -1.71
C ARG A 96 -0.48 -7.89 -1.55
N ARG A 97 -1.50 -7.05 -1.66
CA ARG A 97 -1.37 -5.61 -1.58
C ARG A 97 -2.57 -5.00 -0.87
N VAL A 98 -2.30 -3.97 -0.05
CA VAL A 98 -3.32 -3.12 0.54
C VAL A 98 -2.91 -1.65 0.39
N ILE A 99 -3.84 -0.82 -0.06
CA ILE A 99 -3.69 0.63 -0.05
C ILE A 99 -4.48 1.18 1.13
N LEU A 100 -3.75 1.78 2.06
CA LEU A 100 -4.32 2.44 3.23
C LEU A 100 -4.64 3.90 2.87
N PRO A 101 -5.84 4.41 3.19
CA PRO A 101 -6.20 5.79 2.84
C PRO A 101 -5.47 6.83 3.68
N GLU A 102 -5.18 7.99 3.10
CA GLU A 102 -4.55 9.14 3.79
C GLU A 102 -5.39 9.67 4.96
N SER A 103 -6.70 9.49 4.89
CA SER A 103 -7.63 9.83 5.97
C SER A 103 -7.49 8.95 7.21
N LEU A 104 -6.78 7.82 7.12
CA LEU A 104 -6.67 6.85 8.19
C LEU A 104 -5.98 7.43 9.42
N ARG A 105 -6.57 7.20 10.61
CA ARG A 105 -6.08 7.65 11.91
C ARG A 105 -5.66 6.50 12.82
N GLN A 106 -6.27 5.34 12.64
CA GLN A 106 -6.05 4.21 13.52
C GLN A 106 -6.11 2.88 12.77
N ILE A 107 -5.17 1.98 13.09
CA ILE A 107 -5.17 0.58 12.69
C ILE A 107 -5.37 -0.27 13.94
N GLY A 108 -6.44 -1.06 13.95
CA GLY A 108 -6.85 -1.87 15.10
C GLY A 108 -5.91 -3.02 15.44
N GLU A 109 -6.14 -3.63 16.61
CA GLU A 109 -5.44 -4.83 17.06
C GLU A 109 -5.65 -5.98 16.05
N MET A 110 -4.55 -6.69 15.70
CA MET A 110 -4.56 -7.84 14.78
C MET A 110 -5.21 -7.56 13.42
N ALA A 111 -5.38 -6.29 13.03
CA ALA A 111 -6.16 -5.90 11.86
C ALA A 111 -5.76 -6.64 10.57
N PHE A 112 -4.49 -6.88 10.35
CA PHE A 112 -3.93 -7.62 9.20
C PHE A 112 -3.09 -8.84 9.63
N SER A 113 -3.30 -9.34 10.85
CA SER A 113 -2.54 -10.48 11.34
C SER A 113 -2.76 -11.70 10.44
N GLY A 114 -1.67 -12.33 9.98
CA GLY A 114 -1.73 -13.52 9.13
C GLY A 114 -2.05 -13.26 7.65
N CYS A 115 -1.97 -12.02 7.16
CA CYS A 115 -1.97 -11.72 5.73
C CYS A 115 -0.64 -12.19 5.11
N ALA A 116 -0.53 -13.51 4.88
CA ALA A 116 0.75 -14.16 4.61
C ALA A 116 1.44 -13.71 3.32
N HIS A 117 0.67 -13.34 2.29
CA HIS A 117 1.19 -12.92 1.00
C HIS A 117 1.40 -11.40 0.85
N LEU A 118 1.09 -10.61 1.89
CA LEU A 118 1.33 -9.17 1.89
C LEU A 118 2.84 -8.90 1.89
N ARG A 119 3.36 -8.31 0.80
CA ARG A 119 4.81 -8.14 0.61
C ARG A 119 5.32 -6.78 1.04
N THR A 120 4.56 -5.76 0.79
CA THR A 120 4.95 -4.37 1.05
C THR A 120 3.81 -3.62 1.70
N LEU A 121 4.16 -2.65 2.55
CA LEU A 121 3.19 -1.85 3.26
C LEU A 121 3.70 -0.42 3.37
N VAL A 122 2.82 0.54 3.04
CA VAL A 122 2.99 1.94 3.39
C VAL A 122 1.96 2.30 4.44
N ILE A 123 2.39 2.84 5.58
CA ILE A 123 1.51 3.35 6.63
C ILE A 123 1.46 4.86 6.49
N PRO A 124 0.30 5.44 6.10
CA PRO A 124 0.18 6.86 5.83
C PRO A 124 0.37 7.71 7.10
N GLY A 125 0.88 8.92 6.92
CA GLY A 125 1.25 9.83 8.01
C GLY A 125 0.08 10.28 8.90
N GLY A 126 -1.15 10.12 8.43
CA GLY A 126 -2.35 10.35 9.23
C GLY A 126 -2.55 9.38 10.39
N VAL A 127 -1.94 8.19 10.33
CA VAL A 127 -2.11 7.13 11.35
C VAL A 127 -1.39 7.52 12.64
N GLN A 128 -2.14 7.77 13.69
CA GLN A 128 -1.59 8.07 15.01
C GLN A 128 -1.07 6.82 15.71
N ARG A 129 -1.76 5.69 15.56
CA ARG A 129 -1.45 4.45 16.26
C ARG A 129 -1.65 3.22 15.39
N VAL A 130 -0.64 2.35 15.39
CA VAL A 130 -0.72 0.98 14.89
C VAL A 130 -0.97 0.05 16.07
N GLY A 131 -2.03 -0.75 16.00
CA GLY A 131 -2.47 -1.63 17.08
C GLY A 131 -1.51 -2.78 17.39
N THR A 132 -1.73 -3.42 18.54
CA THR A 132 -1.02 -4.65 18.95
C THR A 132 -1.21 -5.74 17.87
N LEU A 133 -0.11 -6.44 17.49
CA LEU A 133 -0.14 -7.54 16.52
C LEU A 133 -0.75 -7.16 15.15
N ALA A 134 -0.90 -5.87 14.81
CA ALA A 134 -1.67 -5.40 13.66
C ALA A 134 -1.26 -6.08 12.34
N PHE A 135 0.01 -6.32 12.11
CA PHE A 135 0.59 -6.97 10.93
C PHE A 135 1.41 -8.22 11.31
N ALA A 136 1.11 -8.84 12.45
CA ALA A 136 1.84 -10.03 12.88
C ALA A 136 1.65 -11.18 11.88
N LYS A 137 2.67 -12.02 11.72
CA LYS A 137 2.62 -13.22 10.84
C LYS A 137 2.40 -12.91 9.34
N CYS A 138 2.63 -11.70 8.87
CA CYS A 138 2.71 -11.40 7.44
C CYS A 138 4.04 -11.96 6.89
N SER A 139 4.08 -13.28 6.65
CA SER A 139 5.34 -14.03 6.47
C SER A 139 6.13 -13.65 5.22
N GLN A 140 5.47 -13.14 4.17
CA GLN A 140 6.12 -12.67 2.94
C GLN A 140 6.35 -11.15 2.91
N MET A 141 6.04 -10.45 4.01
CA MET A 141 6.29 -9.01 4.08
C MET A 141 7.80 -8.74 4.07
N GLU A 142 8.26 -8.02 3.05
CA GLU A 142 9.67 -7.72 2.82
C GLU A 142 10.04 -6.30 3.28
N ARG A 143 9.12 -5.36 3.11
CA ARG A 143 9.36 -3.93 3.32
C ARG A 143 8.16 -3.24 3.96
N VAL A 144 8.45 -2.32 4.89
CA VAL A 144 7.47 -1.42 5.50
C VAL A 144 8.01 -0.01 5.47
N ARG A 145 7.24 0.91 4.94
CA ARG A 145 7.47 2.35 5.03
C ARG A 145 6.43 2.97 5.95
N ILE A 146 6.89 3.71 6.92
CA ILE A 146 6.04 4.45 7.84
C ILE A 146 6.24 5.92 7.52
N GLU A 147 5.17 6.61 7.14
CA GLU A 147 5.26 8.01 6.76
C GLU A 147 5.35 8.95 7.97
N PRO A 148 5.94 10.15 7.78
CA PRO A 148 5.99 11.18 8.83
C PRO A 148 4.60 11.54 9.34
N GLY A 149 4.42 11.52 10.68
CA GLY A 149 3.14 11.78 11.35
C GLY A 149 2.63 10.59 12.17
N VAL A 150 3.06 9.37 11.85
CA VAL A 150 2.78 8.19 12.69
C VAL A 150 3.48 8.35 14.05
N ALA A 151 2.71 8.22 15.15
CA ALA A 151 3.22 8.48 16.51
C ALA A 151 3.60 7.21 17.28
N GLN A 152 2.88 6.11 17.08
CA GLN A 152 3.04 4.88 17.90
C GLN A 152 2.94 3.60 17.09
N LEU A 153 3.88 2.69 17.35
CA LEU A 153 3.82 1.29 16.93
C LEU A 153 3.50 0.42 18.14
N GLY A 154 2.40 -0.32 18.08
CA GLY A 154 1.95 -1.19 19.16
C GLY A 154 2.85 -2.41 19.39
N PRO A 155 2.71 -3.08 20.54
CA PRO A 155 3.45 -4.30 20.84
C PRO A 155 3.27 -5.36 19.76
N SER A 156 4.37 -6.04 19.38
CA SER A 156 4.37 -7.14 18.42
C SER A 156 3.73 -6.83 17.07
N CYS A 157 3.58 -5.56 16.68
CA CYS A 157 2.80 -5.15 15.50
C CYS A 157 3.29 -5.75 14.18
N PHE A 158 4.57 -6.08 14.04
CA PHE A 158 5.18 -6.78 12.90
C PHE A 158 5.83 -8.11 13.32
N SER A 159 5.43 -8.68 14.45
CA SER A 159 6.07 -9.91 14.91
C SER A 159 5.87 -11.07 13.92
N LYS A 160 6.91 -11.92 13.78
CA LYS A 160 6.90 -13.09 12.89
C LYS A 160 6.70 -12.78 11.40
N CYS A 161 7.07 -11.58 10.96
CA CYS A 161 7.21 -11.25 9.54
C CYS A 161 8.56 -11.78 9.04
N ALA A 162 8.62 -13.08 8.71
CA ALA A 162 9.88 -13.81 8.50
C ALA A 162 10.72 -13.29 7.32
N ALA A 163 10.08 -12.70 6.30
CA ALA A 163 10.76 -12.13 5.14
C ALA A 163 11.11 -10.65 5.32
N LEU A 164 10.74 -10.00 6.45
CA LEU A 164 10.89 -8.55 6.63
C LEU A 164 12.37 -8.17 6.76
N LYS A 165 12.86 -7.45 5.77
CA LYS A 165 14.26 -7.02 5.67
C LYS A 165 14.46 -5.53 5.92
N ARG A 166 13.44 -4.71 5.65
CA ARG A 166 13.57 -3.26 5.70
C ARG A 166 12.33 -2.59 6.31
N VAL A 167 12.56 -1.69 7.26
CA VAL A 167 11.52 -0.85 7.85
C VAL A 167 12.06 0.58 7.96
N GLU A 168 11.39 1.51 7.32
CA GLU A 168 11.65 2.95 7.46
C GLU A 168 10.75 3.51 8.55
N ILE A 169 11.37 4.13 9.57
CA ILE A 169 10.68 4.65 10.75
C ILE A 169 11.01 6.13 10.89
N PRO A 170 10.05 7.03 10.65
CA PRO A 170 10.28 8.47 10.75
C PRO A 170 10.48 8.92 12.20
N ALA A 171 11.07 10.10 12.36
CA ALA A 171 11.31 10.72 13.67
C ALA A 171 10.03 11.00 14.48
N SER A 172 8.87 11.04 13.81
CA SER A 172 7.57 11.21 14.47
C SER A 172 7.15 10.02 15.34
N VAL A 173 7.70 8.83 15.09
CA VAL A 173 7.39 7.62 15.90
C VAL A 173 8.08 7.75 17.26
N ALA A 174 7.30 8.20 18.25
CA ALA A 174 7.78 8.41 19.62
C ALA A 174 7.85 7.12 20.43
N GLN A 175 7.06 6.10 20.08
CA GLN A 175 6.98 4.84 20.86
C GLN A 175 6.95 3.63 19.93
N ILE A 176 7.79 2.65 20.23
CA ILE A 176 7.79 1.33 19.59
C ILE A 176 7.57 0.29 20.70
N GLY A 177 6.47 -0.44 20.58
CA GLY A 177 6.05 -1.44 21.54
C GLY A 177 7.01 -2.63 21.63
N GLY A 178 7.03 -3.28 22.77
CA GLY A 178 7.87 -4.45 23.00
C GLY A 178 7.62 -5.55 21.96
N GLY A 179 8.69 -6.16 21.44
CA GLY A 179 8.61 -7.23 20.48
C GLY A 179 8.05 -6.84 19.11
N ALA A 180 7.96 -5.54 18.77
CA ALA A 180 7.37 -5.07 17.53
C ALA A 180 7.88 -5.82 16.29
N PHE A 181 9.16 -6.19 16.28
CA PHE A 181 9.81 -6.93 15.17
C PHE A 181 10.33 -8.31 15.62
N PHE A 182 9.75 -8.88 16.69
CA PHE A 182 10.17 -10.20 17.18
C PHE A 182 9.91 -11.30 16.14
N GLY A 183 10.92 -12.13 15.86
CA GLY A 183 10.82 -13.24 14.90
C GLY A 183 10.76 -12.82 13.43
N CYS A 184 11.19 -11.61 13.11
CA CYS A 184 11.44 -11.15 11.75
C CYS A 184 12.74 -11.75 11.17
N SER A 185 13.07 -11.43 9.92
CA SER A 185 14.32 -11.82 9.27
C SER A 185 15.55 -11.42 10.10
N LYS A 186 16.57 -12.26 10.12
CA LYS A 186 17.90 -11.90 10.68
C LYS A 186 18.58 -10.77 9.90
N GLU A 187 18.15 -10.55 8.65
CA GLU A 187 18.63 -9.48 7.79
C GLU A 187 17.87 -8.16 7.99
N LEU A 188 16.92 -8.12 8.95
CA LEU A 188 16.13 -6.92 9.20
C LEU A 188 17.02 -5.74 9.58
N LYS A 189 16.86 -4.66 8.84
CA LYS A 189 17.49 -3.36 9.08
C LYS A 189 16.42 -2.29 9.23
N LEU A 190 16.53 -1.52 10.29
CA LEU A 190 15.69 -0.34 10.52
C LEU A 190 16.40 0.88 9.95
N TYR A 191 15.64 1.79 9.33
CA TYR A 191 16.10 3.03 8.76
C TYR A 191 15.39 4.20 9.42
N GLY A 192 16.09 5.30 9.67
CA GLY A 192 15.50 6.49 10.27
C GLY A 192 16.55 7.53 10.67
N ALA A 193 16.14 8.66 11.22
CA ALA A 193 17.07 9.69 11.67
C ALA A 193 17.89 9.23 12.89
N GLU A 194 19.05 9.87 13.10
CA GLU A 194 19.84 9.65 14.31
C GLU A 194 19.13 10.20 15.55
N GLY A 195 19.39 9.58 16.72
CA GLY A 195 18.89 10.06 18.00
C GLY A 195 17.40 9.80 18.27
N VAL A 196 16.70 9.11 17.36
CA VAL A 196 15.26 8.82 17.47
C VAL A 196 14.98 7.51 18.21
N PRO A 197 13.76 7.29 18.73
CA PRO A 197 13.36 6.04 19.40
C PRO A 197 13.64 4.77 18.60
N ALA A 198 13.57 4.84 17.27
CA ALA A 198 13.87 3.70 16.39
C ALA A 198 15.31 3.21 16.51
N GLN A 199 16.30 4.13 16.59
CA GLN A 199 17.70 3.77 16.80
C GLN A 199 17.92 3.13 18.17
N GLN A 200 17.29 3.69 19.21
CA GLN A 200 17.36 3.11 20.56
C GLN A 200 16.73 1.73 20.61
N TYR A 201 15.56 1.56 19.98
CA TYR A 201 14.88 0.27 19.87
C TYR A 201 15.75 -0.76 19.16
N ALA A 202 16.36 -0.41 18.02
CA ALA A 202 17.27 -1.29 17.27
C ALA A 202 18.42 -1.76 18.15
N ARG A 203 19.09 -0.84 18.86
CA ARG A 203 20.21 -1.15 19.76
C ARG A 203 19.79 -2.10 20.89
N LEU A 204 18.63 -1.87 21.52
CA LEU A 204 18.14 -2.70 22.63
C LEU A 204 17.73 -4.11 22.19
N ASN A 205 17.34 -4.28 20.92
CA ASN A 205 16.87 -5.55 20.37
C ASN A 205 17.88 -6.24 19.44
N GLY A 206 19.10 -5.72 19.32
CA GLY A 206 20.16 -6.31 18.49
C GLY A 206 19.85 -6.25 16.97
N LEU A 207 19.08 -5.26 16.54
CA LEU A 207 18.75 -5.06 15.14
C LEU A 207 19.74 -4.08 14.47
N ALA A 208 20.01 -4.29 13.20
CA ALA A 208 20.77 -3.33 12.41
C ALA A 208 19.99 -2.03 12.25
N PHE A 209 20.68 -0.88 12.32
CA PHE A 209 20.12 0.43 12.13
C PHE A 209 20.99 1.23 11.16
N ASP A 210 20.34 2.03 10.30
CA ASP A 210 21.00 2.95 9.40
C ASP A 210 20.34 4.33 9.52
N SER A 211 21.17 5.34 9.79
CA SER A 211 20.72 6.73 9.92
C SER A 211 20.53 7.42 8.57
N GLN A 212 21.04 6.82 7.51
CA GLN A 212 20.77 7.30 6.17
C GLN A 212 19.33 6.89 5.82
N SER A 213 18.52 7.86 5.42
CA SER A 213 17.25 7.54 4.76
C SER A 213 17.53 6.54 3.66
N TRP A 214 16.69 5.53 3.54
CA TRP A 214 16.80 4.60 2.45
C TRP A 214 16.95 5.38 1.14
N LYS A 215 18.10 5.23 0.50
CA LYS A 215 18.34 5.81 -0.81
C LYS A 215 17.66 4.91 -1.85
N GLU A 216 16.38 5.19 -2.12
CA GLU A 216 15.66 4.63 -3.28
C GLU A 216 16.36 5.01 -4.60
N ASP A 217 17.19 6.04 -4.54
CA ASP A 217 18.03 6.57 -5.62
C ASP A 217 19.09 5.61 -6.13
N GLU A 218 19.53 4.60 -5.33
CA GLU A 218 20.50 3.60 -5.80
C GLU A 218 19.89 2.66 -6.86
N GLU A 219 18.58 2.49 -6.90
CA GLU A 219 17.90 1.65 -7.89
C GLU A 219 17.49 2.43 -9.16
N LEU A 220 17.30 3.76 -9.06
CA LEU A 220 16.87 4.60 -10.17
C LEU A 220 18.04 5.27 -10.90
N VAL A 221 17.92 5.39 -12.22
CA VAL A 221 18.76 6.26 -13.02
C VAL A 221 18.09 7.61 -13.11
N LEU A 222 18.75 8.65 -12.62
CA LEU A 222 18.20 9.99 -12.52
C LEU A 222 18.94 10.95 -13.43
N ARG A 223 18.20 11.92 -13.98
CA ARG A 223 18.73 13.11 -14.65
C ARG A 223 18.27 14.34 -13.89
N GLU A 224 19.22 15.23 -13.62
CA GLU A 224 18.93 16.54 -13.07
C GLU A 224 18.52 17.48 -14.19
N GLU A 225 17.43 18.23 -13.96
CA GLU A 225 16.93 19.22 -14.89
C GLU A 225 17.46 20.63 -14.48
N GLU A 226 17.39 21.59 -15.40
CA GLU A 226 17.90 22.95 -15.19
C GLU A 226 17.21 23.68 -14.02
N ASP A 227 15.97 23.32 -13.70
CA ASP A 227 15.18 23.87 -12.58
C ASP A 227 15.49 23.18 -11.23
N GLY A 228 16.46 22.27 -11.20
CA GLY A 228 16.85 21.50 -10.01
C GLY A 228 15.94 20.33 -9.68
N THR A 229 14.93 20.04 -10.48
CA THR A 229 14.10 18.83 -10.34
C THR A 229 14.81 17.60 -10.91
N LEU A 230 14.26 16.43 -10.63
CA LEU A 230 14.79 15.16 -11.10
C LEU A 230 13.81 14.47 -12.08
N THR A 231 14.37 13.88 -13.12
CA THR A 231 13.64 13.01 -14.04
C THR A 231 14.17 11.57 -13.92
N VAL A 232 13.26 10.61 -13.74
CA VAL A 232 13.62 9.18 -13.69
C VAL A 232 13.84 8.67 -15.11
N MET A 233 15.05 8.21 -15.40
CA MET A 233 15.48 7.70 -16.71
C MET A 233 15.34 6.17 -16.82
N GLY A 234 15.16 5.45 -15.71
CA GLY A 234 15.06 4.01 -15.64
C GLY A 234 15.57 3.45 -14.32
N ALA A 235 15.89 2.14 -14.29
CA ALA A 235 16.51 1.47 -13.15
C ALA A 235 17.89 0.94 -13.48
N ARG A 236 18.80 0.92 -12.49
CA ARG A 236 20.22 0.51 -12.67
C ARG A 236 20.43 -1.00 -12.71
N GLN A 237 19.58 -1.80 -12.08
CA GLN A 237 19.70 -3.26 -12.04
C GLN A 237 18.59 -3.93 -12.86
N ALA A 238 18.84 -5.22 -13.19
CA ALA A 238 17.82 -6.05 -13.80
C ALA A 238 16.55 -5.98 -12.96
N ALA A 239 15.65 -5.28 -13.49
CA ALA A 239 14.35 -4.80 -13.09
C ALA A 239 13.78 -5.44 -11.82
N PRO A 240 13.61 -4.68 -10.75
CA PRO A 240 12.90 -5.15 -9.57
C PRO A 240 11.44 -5.45 -9.92
N HIS A 241 10.85 -6.43 -9.23
CA HIS A 241 9.41 -6.72 -9.36
C HIS A 241 8.53 -5.53 -8.93
N ARG A 242 9.07 -4.65 -8.11
CA ARG A 242 8.42 -3.43 -7.65
C ARG A 242 9.34 -2.24 -7.83
N ILE A 243 8.80 -1.17 -8.40
CA ILE A 243 9.43 0.14 -8.47
C ILE A 243 8.59 1.13 -7.68
N GLU A 244 9.25 1.86 -6.81
CA GLU A 244 8.67 3.00 -6.11
C GLU A 244 9.45 4.25 -6.54
N ILE A 245 8.72 5.21 -7.13
CA ILE A 245 9.28 6.50 -7.54
C ILE A 245 8.89 7.49 -6.47
N PRO A 246 9.84 7.96 -5.64
CA PRO A 246 9.54 8.83 -4.50
C PRO A 246 9.16 10.23 -4.96
N THR A 247 8.49 10.97 -4.10
CA THR A 247 8.16 12.39 -4.33
C THR A 247 9.41 13.25 -4.43
N GLU A 248 10.42 12.94 -3.61
CA GLU A 248 11.68 13.67 -3.53
C GLU A 248 12.85 12.70 -3.31
N ILE A 249 14.02 13.05 -3.86
CA ILE A 249 15.28 12.37 -3.62
C ILE A 249 16.32 13.43 -3.21
N CYS A 250 16.94 13.27 -2.05
CA CYS A 250 17.93 14.23 -1.51
C CYS A 250 17.40 15.68 -1.47
N GLY A 251 16.12 15.89 -1.10
CA GLY A 251 15.49 17.20 -1.02
C GLY A 251 15.15 17.82 -2.38
N ARG A 252 15.27 17.04 -3.46
CA ARG A 252 14.93 17.44 -4.82
C ARG A 252 13.70 16.70 -5.29
N ARG A 253 12.76 17.42 -5.85
CA ARG A 253 11.51 16.87 -6.36
C ARG A 253 11.75 15.98 -7.59
N VAL A 254 11.16 14.79 -7.59
CA VAL A 254 11.09 13.94 -8.79
C VAL A 254 9.87 14.40 -9.61
N ALA A 255 10.12 15.12 -10.71
CA ALA A 255 9.06 15.80 -11.46
C ALA A 255 8.53 15.00 -12.65
N ALA A 256 9.30 14.08 -13.21
CA ALA A 256 8.92 13.34 -14.40
C ALA A 256 9.53 11.94 -14.47
N ILE A 257 8.89 11.09 -15.27
CA ILE A 257 9.44 9.83 -15.76
C ILE A 257 9.71 10.00 -17.25
N ALA A 258 10.96 9.76 -17.66
CA ALA A 258 11.41 9.96 -19.01
C ALA A 258 10.67 9.05 -20.02
N PRO A 259 10.62 9.44 -21.32
CA PRO A 259 10.18 8.53 -22.37
C PRO A 259 10.99 7.22 -22.32
N LYS A 260 10.27 6.09 -22.47
CA LYS A 260 10.85 4.73 -22.50
C LYS A 260 11.67 4.31 -21.26
N ALA A 261 11.55 5.00 -20.12
CA ALA A 261 12.34 4.76 -18.92
C ALA A 261 12.32 3.28 -18.46
N PHE A 262 11.19 2.60 -18.59
CA PHE A 262 11.01 1.19 -18.22
C PHE A 262 10.43 0.37 -19.38
N PHE A 263 10.74 0.76 -20.61
CA PHE A 263 10.24 0.10 -21.82
C PHE A 263 10.50 -1.40 -21.81
N ALA A 264 9.47 -2.22 -22.07
CA ALA A 264 9.51 -3.67 -22.12
C ALA A 264 10.12 -4.35 -20.87
N ASN A 265 9.97 -3.72 -19.71
CA ASN A 265 10.41 -4.31 -18.46
C ASN A 265 9.56 -5.57 -18.15
N GLY A 266 10.18 -6.75 -18.34
CA GLY A 266 9.49 -8.05 -18.25
C GLY A 266 9.28 -8.56 -16.83
N THR A 267 9.80 -7.87 -15.80
CA THR A 267 9.74 -8.33 -14.39
C THR A 267 8.97 -7.39 -13.48
N LEU A 268 8.69 -6.17 -13.93
CA LEU A 268 7.96 -5.18 -13.14
C LEU A 268 6.51 -5.62 -12.92
N GLU A 269 6.14 -5.89 -11.66
CA GLU A 269 4.79 -6.29 -11.24
C GLU A 269 4.02 -5.14 -10.60
N GLN A 270 4.72 -4.24 -9.90
CA GLN A 270 4.11 -3.17 -9.13
C GLN A 270 4.85 -1.85 -9.33
N LEU A 271 4.08 -0.78 -9.54
CA LEU A 271 4.60 0.58 -9.67
C LEU A 271 3.89 1.50 -8.67
N VAL A 272 4.66 2.24 -7.90
CA VAL A 272 4.18 3.34 -7.06
C VAL A 272 4.78 4.63 -7.59
N VAL A 273 3.95 5.62 -7.85
CA VAL A 273 4.37 6.92 -8.39
C VAL A 273 4.07 7.99 -7.36
N GLY A 274 5.12 8.58 -6.79
CA GLY A 274 5.04 9.63 -5.78
C GLY A 274 4.45 10.95 -6.28
N GLY A 275 3.95 11.75 -5.37
CA GLY A 275 3.21 12.99 -5.64
C GLY A 275 4.02 14.12 -6.27
N GLY A 276 5.34 13.96 -6.38
CA GLY A 276 6.23 14.87 -7.12
C GLY A 276 6.06 14.80 -8.62
N VAL A 277 5.74 13.60 -9.14
CA VAL A 277 5.70 13.31 -10.58
C VAL A 277 4.48 13.94 -11.23
N ARG A 278 4.72 14.85 -12.15
CA ARG A 278 3.69 15.55 -12.94
C ARG A 278 3.44 14.90 -14.28
N GLU A 279 4.47 14.29 -14.86
CA GLU A 279 4.43 13.74 -16.21
C GLU A 279 5.03 12.34 -16.28
N ILE A 280 4.32 11.43 -16.96
CA ILE A 280 4.85 10.14 -17.39
C ILE A 280 5.06 10.19 -18.89
N GLY A 281 6.31 10.03 -19.31
CA GLY A 281 6.77 10.18 -20.67
C GLY A 281 6.21 9.15 -21.63
N GLU A 282 6.39 9.42 -22.93
CA GLU A 282 5.97 8.53 -24.02
C GLU A 282 6.55 7.13 -23.86
N SER A 283 5.69 6.10 -23.96
CA SER A 283 6.09 4.70 -23.89
C SER A 283 6.89 4.33 -22.63
N ALA A 284 6.79 5.10 -21.54
CA ALA A 284 7.62 4.93 -20.35
C ALA A 284 7.54 3.51 -19.76
N PHE A 285 6.36 2.89 -19.77
CA PHE A 285 6.09 1.52 -19.32
C PHE A 285 5.51 0.64 -20.42
N PHE A 286 5.75 0.99 -21.69
CA PHE A 286 5.26 0.19 -22.82
C PHE A 286 5.75 -1.26 -22.70
N GLY A 287 4.83 -2.23 -22.83
CA GLY A 287 5.17 -3.64 -22.84
C GLY A 287 5.61 -4.22 -21.46
N CYS A 288 5.34 -3.54 -20.37
CA CYS A 288 5.51 -4.09 -19.02
C CYS A 288 4.44 -5.15 -18.74
N ARG A 289 4.57 -6.32 -19.38
CA ARG A 289 3.50 -7.35 -19.41
C ARG A 289 3.15 -7.93 -18.05
N GLN A 290 4.09 -7.92 -17.10
CA GLN A 290 3.88 -8.43 -15.75
C GLN A 290 3.31 -7.36 -14.78
N LEU A 291 3.15 -6.12 -15.22
CA LEU A 291 2.66 -5.04 -14.39
C LEU A 291 1.19 -5.27 -14.04
N VAL A 292 0.94 -5.64 -12.79
CA VAL A 292 -0.39 -5.96 -12.24
C VAL A 292 -1.06 -4.71 -11.70
N SER A 293 -0.29 -3.83 -11.06
CA SER A 293 -0.83 -2.69 -10.36
C SER A 293 0.03 -1.44 -10.47
N VAL A 294 -0.66 -0.31 -10.63
CA VAL A 294 -0.06 1.03 -10.59
C VAL A 294 -0.82 1.87 -9.59
N SER A 295 -0.10 2.51 -8.66
CA SER A 295 -0.68 3.49 -7.75
C SER A 295 -0.02 4.85 -7.95
N PHE A 296 -0.84 5.88 -7.92
CA PHE A 296 -0.42 7.26 -8.05
C PHE A 296 -0.75 8.00 -6.76
N GLU A 297 0.22 8.75 -6.23
CA GLU A 297 -0.07 9.83 -5.31
C GLU A 297 -0.62 11.06 -6.07
N ARG A 298 -0.98 12.10 -5.34
CA ARG A 298 -1.44 13.35 -5.97
C ARG A 298 -0.28 14.03 -6.71
N GLY A 299 -0.56 14.63 -7.87
CA GLY A 299 0.45 15.42 -8.59
C GLY A 299 0.56 15.13 -10.08
N LEU A 300 0.11 13.95 -10.52
CA LEU A 300 0.15 13.59 -11.94
C LEU A 300 -0.76 14.50 -12.75
N GLU A 301 -0.18 15.20 -13.75
CA GLU A 301 -0.88 16.10 -14.64
C GLU A 301 -1.11 15.48 -16.04
N CYS A 302 -0.17 14.63 -16.48
CA CYS A 302 -0.22 14.10 -17.85
C CYS A 302 0.37 12.69 -17.95
N LEU A 303 -0.37 11.81 -18.65
CA LEU A 303 0.15 10.58 -19.24
C LEU A 303 0.39 10.84 -20.72
N ARG A 304 1.62 10.66 -21.19
CA ARG A 304 1.95 10.80 -22.63
C ARG A 304 1.54 9.56 -23.41
N ASP A 305 1.72 9.65 -24.72
CA ASP A 305 1.32 8.62 -25.68
C ASP A 305 1.93 7.25 -25.34
N SER A 306 1.11 6.21 -25.41
CA SER A 306 1.50 4.80 -25.16
C SER A 306 2.17 4.54 -23.79
N ALA A 307 2.01 5.42 -22.81
CA ALA A 307 2.74 5.36 -21.54
C ALA A 307 2.67 3.98 -20.85
N PHE A 308 1.53 3.29 -20.90
CA PHE A 308 1.28 1.95 -20.37
C PHE A 308 0.77 0.97 -21.42
N ALA A 309 0.98 1.22 -22.71
CA ALA A 309 0.50 0.32 -23.74
C ALA A 309 1.13 -1.08 -23.61
N GLY A 310 0.33 -2.13 -23.80
CA GLY A 310 0.79 -3.52 -23.68
C GLY A 310 1.09 -3.99 -22.26
N CYS A 311 0.60 -3.32 -21.23
CA CYS A 311 0.63 -3.81 -19.84
C CYS A 311 -0.47 -4.87 -19.66
N GLU A 312 -0.23 -6.07 -20.18
CA GLU A 312 -1.25 -7.13 -20.32
C GLU A 312 -1.84 -7.62 -18.99
N SER A 313 -1.08 -7.53 -17.88
CA SER A 313 -1.51 -7.98 -16.54
C SER A 313 -2.20 -6.88 -15.72
N LEU A 314 -2.22 -5.64 -16.19
CA LEU A 314 -2.82 -4.52 -15.49
C LEU A 314 -4.34 -4.67 -15.44
N THR A 315 -4.95 -4.67 -14.24
CA THR A 315 -6.37 -4.95 -14.05
C THR A 315 -7.22 -3.72 -13.82
N GLN A 316 -6.66 -2.73 -13.12
CA GLN A 316 -7.34 -1.50 -12.78
C GLN A 316 -6.37 -0.31 -12.69
N VAL A 317 -6.86 0.89 -12.95
CA VAL A 317 -6.11 2.14 -12.82
C VAL A 317 -7.00 3.23 -12.24
N THR A 318 -6.49 3.93 -11.22
CA THR A 318 -7.11 5.15 -10.72
C THR A 318 -6.13 6.30 -10.89
N LEU A 319 -6.48 7.25 -11.75
CA LEU A 319 -5.70 8.46 -11.95
C LEU A 319 -6.07 9.52 -10.90
N PRO A 320 -5.10 10.21 -10.31
CA PRO A 320 -5.34 11.15 -9.21
C PRO A 320 -6.03 12.44 -9.70
N TRP A 321 -6.59 13.18 -8.75
CA TRP A 321 -7.06 14.54 -8.99
C TRP A 321 -5.92 15.41 -9.51
N GLY A 322 -6.22 16.20 -10.56
CA GLY A 322 -5.21 17.02 -11.24
C GLY A 322 -4.75 16.43 -12.57
N THR A 323 -5.01 15.13 -12.84
CA THR A 323 -4.69 14.56 -14.15
C THR A 323 -5.51 15.25 -15.23
N GLY A 324 -4.83 16.07 -16.06
CA GLY A 324 -5.44 16.88 -17.11
C GLY A 324 -5.52 16.17 -18.46
N ALA A 325 -4.60 15.23 -18.74
CA ALA A 325 -4.53 14.56 -20.02
C ALA A 325 -4.09 13.09 -19.96
N VAL A 326 -4.73 12.26 -20.78
CA VAL A 326 -4.34 10.89 -21.12
C VAL A 326 -4.05 10.85 -22.61
N GLY A 327 -2.81 10.55 -22.97
CA GLY A 327 -2.30 10.54 -24.32
C GLY A 327 -2.89 9.44 -25.19
N ARG A 328 -2.57 9.51 -26.49
CA ARG A 328 -3.00 8.53 -27.48
C ARG A 328 -2.46 7.14 -27.11
N MET A 329 -3.32 6.12 -27.22
CA MET A 329 -2.95 4.72 -26.95
C MET A 329 -2.33 4.49 -25.55
N ALA A 330 -2.58 5.37 -24.57
CA ALA A 330 -1.90 5.33 -23.29
C ALA A 330 -2.02 3.97 -22.57
N PHE A 331 -3.13 3.27 -22.70
CA PHE A 331 -3.39 1.92 -22.18
C PHE A 331 -3.75 0.92 -23.29
N PHE A 332 -3.35 1.18 -24.53
CA PHE A 332 -3.63 0.29 -25.65
C PHE A 332 -3.14 -1.13 -25.38
N GLY A 333 -3.98 -2.14 -25.64
CA GLY A 333 -3.59 -3.54 -25.48
C GLY A 333 -3.40 -4.00 -24.04
N CYS A 334 -3.90 -3.27 -23.04
CA CYS A 334 -3.97 -3.74 -21.65
C CYS A 334 -5.12 -4.74 -21.51
N THR A 335 -4.93 -5.97 -21.99
CA THR A 335 -5.98 -6.97 -22.21
C THR A 335 -6.76 -7.38 -20.98
N ARG A 336 -6.24 -7.17 -19.78
CA ARG A 336 -6.89 -7.44 -18.49
C ARG A 336 -7.45 -6.19 -17.81
N LEU A 337 -7.20 -5.00 -18.35
CA LEU A 337 -7.67 -3.74 -17.76
C LEU A 337 -9.18 -3.62 -17.92
N SER A 338 -9.90 -3.83 -16.81
CA SER A 338 -11.37 -3.86 -16.77
C SER A 338 -11.98 -2.65 -16.07
N PHE A 339 -11.17 -1.86 -15.37
CA PHE A 339 -11.64 -0.72 -14.61
C PHE A 339 -10.65 0.45 -14.68
N VAL A 340 -11.15 1.65 -15.03
CA VAL A 340 -10.38 2.90 -15.02
C VAL A 340 -11.22 4.00 -14.39
N LYS A 341 -10.63 4.71 -13.42
CA LYS A 341 -11.22 5.89 -12.80
C LYS A 341 -10.29 7.08 -12.99
N MET A 342 -10.85 8.21 -13.38
CA MET A 342 -10.10 9.47 -13.57
C MET A 342 -10.98 10.68 -13.28
N PRO A 343 -10.40 11.87 -13.07
CA PRO A 343 -11.18 13.12 -12.94
C PRO A 343 -12.05 13.37 -14.18
N THR A 344 -13.24 13.92 -13.99
CA THR A 344 -14.18 14.24 -15.09
C THR A 344 -13.64 15.28 -16.07
N THR A 345 -12.63 16.04 -15.66
CA THR A 345 -11.97 17.08 -16.48
C THR A 345 -10.79 16.54 -17.31
N THR A 346 -10.39 15.27 -17.11
CA THR A 346 -9.27 14.67 -17.85
C THR A 346 -9.59 14.56 -19.33
N ARG A 347 -8.75 15.11 -20.19
CA ARG A 347 -8.86 14.95 -21.66
C ARG A 347 -8.28 13.59 -22.04
N VAL A 348 -9.08 12.78 -22.71
CA VAL A 348 -8.69 11.45 -23.18
C VAL A 348 -8.52 11.47 -24.67
N SER A 349 -7.32 11.13 -25.14
CA SER A 349 -7.00 11.07 -26.56
C SER A 349 -7.48 9.76 -27.21
N ASP A 350 -7.45 9.71 -28.55
CA ASP A 350 -7.90 8.56 -29.34
C ASP A 350 -7.17 7.27 -28.99
N PHE A 351 -7.88 6.16 -29.05
CA PHE A 351 -7.37 4.80 -28.85
C PHE A 351 -6.75 4.56 -27.48
N ALA A 352 -6.98 5.46 -26.51
CA ALA A 352 -6.34 5.36 -25.18
C ALA A 352 -6.59 4.00 -24.49
N PHE A 353 -7.74 3.37 -24.73
CA PHE A 353 -8.17 2.11 -24.11
C PHE A 353 -8.47 1.00 -25.13
N ASP A 354 -8.08 1.15 -26.38
CA ASP A 354 -8.33 0.13 -27.39
C ASP A 354 -7.55 -1.16 -27.07
N GLY A 355 -8.19 -2.32 -27.25
CA GLY A 355 -7.60 -3.61 -26.93
C GLY A 355 -7.51 -3.92 -25.43
N CYS A 356 -8.18 -3.14 -24.58
CA CYS A 356 -8.38 -3.47 -23.18
C CYS A 356 -9.40 -4.62 -22.98
N ALA A 357 -9.67 -5.01 -21.73
CA ALA A 357 -10.62 -6.09 -21.43
C ALA A 357 -11.99 -5.80 -22.05
N PRO A 358 -12.68 -6.84 -22.61
CA PRO A 358 -14.05 -6.71 -23.07
C PRO A 358 -14.96 -6.16 -21.96
N GLY A 359 -15.71 -5.09 -22.25
CA GLY A 359 -16.60 -4.47 -21.24
C GLY A 359 -15.87 -3.62 -20.20
N ILE A 360 -14.68 -3.11 -20.52
CA ILE A 360 -13.98 -2.15 -19.65
C ILE A 360 -14.91 -1.03 -19.20
N ARG A 361 -14.90 -0.73 -17.93
CA ARG A 361 -15.63 0.38 -17.32
C ARG A 361 -14.70 1.56 -17.09
N VAL A 362 -15.00 2.69 -17.72
CA VAL A 362 -14.22 3.93 -17.56
C VAL A 362 -15.09 5.00 -16.95
N PHE A 363 -14.67 5.54 -15.81
CA PHE A 363 -15.35 6.59 -15.07
C PHE A 363 -14.57 7.90 -15.15
N GLY A 364 -15.24 8.96 -15.56
CA GLY A 364 -14.65 10.29 -15.77
C GLY A 364 -14.08 10.46 -17.19
N GLY A 365 -13.35 11.57 -17.37
CA GLY A 365 -12.72 11.93 -18.62
C GLY A 365 -13.63 12.62 -19.64
N VAL A 366 -13.02 13.46 -20.50
CA VAL A 366 -13.61 14.09 -21.67
C VAL A 366 -12.89 13.54 -22.91
N TYR A 367 -13.63 12.89 -23.78
CA TYR A 367 -13.08 12.22 -24.95
C TYR A 367 -13.03 13.15 -26.14
N ALA A 368 -11.86 13.26 -26.80
CA ALA A 368 -11.65 14.10 -27.98
C ALA A 368 -12.12 13.45 -29.28
N GLY A 369 -12.43 12.15 -29.32
CA GLY A 369 -12.79 11.37 -30.49
C GLY A 369 -13.70 10.17 -30.18
N ARG A 370 -13.89 9.27 -31.17
CA ARG A 370 -14.74 8.07 -31.03
C ARG A 370 -14.16 7.11 -29.97
N MET A 371 -14.90 6.85 -28.92
CA MET A 371 -14.73 5.60 -28.17
C MET A 371 -15.15 4.43 -29.08
N ALA A 372 -14.34 3.40 -29.19
CA ALA A 372 -14.83 2.08 -29.57
C ALA A 372 -15.90 1.73 -28.53
N ALA A 373 -17.14 1.61 -28.99
CA ALA A 373 -18.40 1.52 -28.25
C ALA A 373 -18.28 0.99 -26.81
N ASN A 374 -18.55 1.85 -25.83
CA ASN A 374 -18.89 1.44 -24.49
C ASN A 374 -20.39 1.02 -24.47
N PRO A 375 -20.75 -0.27 -24.28
CA PRO A 375 -22.13 -0.70 -24.20
C PRO A 375 -22.73 -0.57 -22.79
N ALA A 376 -22.28 0.36 -21.98
CA ALA A 376 -22.92 0.71 -20.71
C ALA A 376 -23.39 2.15 -20.80
N GLY A 377 -24.47 2.34 -21.55
CA GLY A 377 -25.28 3.54 -21.51
C GLY A 377 -26.21 3.52 -20.31
N GLU A 378 -26.49 4.75 -19.83
CA GLU A 378 -27.48 5.22 -18.89
C GLU A 378 -27.23 4.97 -17.42
#